data_e3c28d277501cee4ff11556c66177ed8
#
_entry.id   e3c28d277501cee4ff11556c66177ed8
#
_cell.length_a   1.000
_cell.length_b   1.000
_cell.length_c   1.000
_cell.angle_alpha   90.00
_cell.angle_beta   90.00
_cell.angle_gamma   90.00
#
_symmetry.space_group_name_H-M   'P 1'
#
loop_
_entity.id
_entity.type
_entity.pdbx_description
1 polymer ?
#
loop_
_entity_poly.entity_id
_entity_poly.type
_entity_poly.pdbx_seq_one_letter_code
_entity_poly.pdbx_strand_id
1 'polypeptide(L)'
;YLQYTHMFREVDGALYVGQSTYGDLCMHASFATGLIGQSYPPEYSILPGTRLGYPFLVDALSATMLIYGTPLAAAFSVPGTLMTGLIWLGFVLFTWEMTGKKSAVVIAFVLLFFNGGLGFLGTLDRVTSDPTALNDALNGYYQTPTNMPDVNLRWVNALCDLLVPQRTLMAGWLCVLPALYLLVAAMRERRAAAFLAVGLWAGPMPMIHTHSFLALGVISLGAMIDCLLREKKRRLRTLLLFALYGAAACALALPQLLEWTFPQTVGGGSLRILFNWVNNDGNGGLKDEYFWFWIKNVGLVYLIFPLAALTIRKPAVKALSLGCLLLYALAETVVFQPNVYDNNKLFFVAFLAMLPAAAEILTDIYARLKGIRGRCVLAAAFILASTLSGAITIVREAKSEYQIFGKEQVEAAAFIRENTLEDGL
;
A
#
# COMPACT_ATOMS: atom_id res chain seq x y z
N TYR A 1 -11.13 -10.53 10.02
CA TYR A 1 -11.60 -9.90 11.25
C TYR A 1 -11.63 -8.37 11.11
N LEU A 2 -10.50 -7.68 10.84
CA LEU A 2 -10.44 -6.21 10.71
C LEU A 2 -11.40 -5.68 9.64
N GLN A 3 -11.49 -6.31 8.47
CA GLN A 3 -12.43 -5.90 7.40
C GLN A 3 -13.92 -6.01 7.82
N TYR A 4 -14.23 -6.75 8.84
CA TYR A 4 -15.59 -6.84 9.40
C TYR A 4 -15.79 -5.82 10.54
N THR A 5 -14.87 -5.77 11.49
CA THR A 5 -15.05 -4.96 12.71
C THR A 5 -14.82 -3.47 12.50
N HIS A 6 -14.11 -3.08 11.43
CA HIS A 6 -13.69 -1.71 11.15
C HIS A 6 -14.57 -0.99 10.10
N MET A 7 -15.68 -1.63 9.64
CA MET A 7 -16.53 -1.13 8.55
C MET A 7 -17.98 -0.93 9.00
N PHE A 8 -18.34 0.24 9.53
CA PHE A 8 -19.71 0.65 9.88
C PHE A 8 -20.52 -0.39 10.68
N ARG A 9 -19.94 -0.94 11.71
CA ARG A 9 -20.65 -1.90 12.57
C ARG A 9 -21.71 -1.18 13.40
N GLU A 10 -22.96 -1.62 13.31
CA GLU A 10 -24.04 -1.09 14.11
C GLU A 10 -24.07 -1.77 15.49
N VAL A 11 -24.09 -0.96 16.55
CA VAL A 11 -24.24 -1.39 17.94
C VAL A 11 -25.19 -0.42 18.64
N ASP A 12 -26.32 -0.92 19.15
CA ASP A 12 -27.36 -0.14 19.86
C ASP A 12 -27.84 1.12 19.11
N GLY A 13 -27.87 1.04 17.77
CA GLY A 13 -28.29 2.14 16.90
C GLY A 13 -27.21 3.17 16.59
N ALA A 14 -26.01 3.04 17.14
CA ALA A 14 -24.83 3.84 16.78
C ALA A 14 -23.93 3.11 15.79
N LEU A 15 -23.15 3.85 14.99
CA LEU A 15 -22.19 3.25 14.04
C LEU A 15 -20.77 3.34 14.58
N TYR A 16 -20.11 2.20 14.54
CA TYR A 16 -18.73 2.03 14.97
C TYR A 16 -17.83 1.58 13.83
N VAL A 17 -16.58 2.01 13.87
CA VAL A 17 -15.51 1.64 12.96
C VAL A 17 -14.25 1.31 13.76
N GLY A 18 -13.15 0.92 13.11
CA GLY A 18 -11.85 0.81 13.75
C GLY A 18 -11.18 2.17 13.86
N GLN A 19 -10.17 2.25 14.71
CA GLN A 19 -9.41 3.48 14.90
C GLN A 19 -8.68 3.91 13.62
N SER A 20 -8.16 2.96 12.84
CA SER A 20 -7.47 3.27 11.58
C SER A 20 -8.40 3.75 10.46
N THR A 21 -9.70 3.44 10.54
CA THR A 21 -10.66 3.71 9.45
C THR A 21 -11.53 4.95 9.68
N TYR A 22 -11.54 5.54 10.87
CA TYR A 22 -12.47 6.63 11.20
C TYR A 22 -12.35 7.86 10.26
N GLY A 23 -11.16 8.15 9.74
CA GLY A 23 -10.93 9.34 8.90
C GLY A 23 -11.46 9.19 7.48
N ASP A 24 -10.99 8.18 6.76
CA ASP A 24 -11.26 8.04 5.32
C ASP A 24 -12.61 7.37 5.02
N LEU A 25 -13.12 6.53 5.94
CA LEU A 25 -14.27 5.69 5.64
C LEU A 25 -15.56 6.48 5.39
N CYS A 26 -15.76 7.60 6.10
CA CYS A 26 -16.92 8.48 5.87
C CYS A 26 -16.87 9.11 4.48
N MET A 27 -15.72 9.53 4.01
CA MET A 27 -15.53 10.05 2.67
C MET A 27 -15.88 8.98 1.62
N HIS A 28 -15.39 7.76 1.79
CA HIS A 28 -15.73 6.64 0.90
C HIS A 28 -17.22 6.27 0.94
N ALA A 29 -17.85 6.35 2.11
CA ALA A 29 -19.30 6.15 2.22
C ALA A 29 -20.07 7.23 1.47
N SER A 30 -19.65 8.50 1.59
CA SER A 30 -20.23 9.62 0.85
C SER A 30 -20.07 9.42 -0.67
N PHE A 31 -18.91 8.94 -1.13
CA PHE A 31 -18.74 8.62 -2.55
C PHE A 31 -19.65 7.47 -3.00
N ALA A 32 -19.68 6.36 -2.25
CA ALA A 32 -20.52 5.21 -2.60
C ALA A 32 -22.01 5.56 -2.65
N THR A 33 -22.52 6.31 -1.67
CA THR A 33 -23.93 6.74 -1.67
C THR A 33 -24.21 7.83 -2.70
N GLY A 34 -23.30 8.78 -2.88
CA GLY A 34 -23.43 9.86 -3.86
C GLY A 34 -23.35 9.40 -5.32
N LEU A 35 -22.74 8.25 -5.61
CA LEU A 35 -22.71 7.67 -6.96
C LEU A 35 -24.06 7.06 -7.38
N ILE A 36 -24.96 6.80 -6.43
CA ILE A 36 -26.26 6.19 -6.72
C ILE A 36 -27.12 7.18 -7.51
N GLY A 37 -27.59 6.76 -8.68
CA GLY A 37 -28.44 7.57 -9.54
C GLY A 37 -27.71 8.64 -10.38
N GLN A 38 -26.41 8.84 -10.18
CA GLN A 38 -25.66 9.81 -10.97
C GLN A 38 -25.29 9.28 -12.36
N SER A 39 -25.24 10.18 -13.34
CA SER A 39 -24.66 9.93 -14.65
C SER A 39 -23.13 10.06 -14.60
N TYR A 40 -22.47 9.48 -15.59
CA TYR A 40 -21.03 9.64 -15.77
C TYR A 40 -20.69 10.90 -16.57
N PRO A 41 -19.69 11.73 -16.19
CA PRO A 41 -18.83 11.60 -15.01
C PRO A 41 -19.56 12.01 -13.72
N PRO A 42 -19.27 11.32 -12.58
CA PRO A 42 -19.95 11.62 -11.33
C PRO A 42 -19.51 12.96 -10.73
N GLU A 43 -20.41 13.58 -9.99
CA GLU A 43 -20.14 14.78 -9.21
C GLU A 43 -19.64 14.43 -7.81
N TYR A 44 -18.97 15.38 -7.19
CA TYR A 44 -18.48 15.26 -5.83
C TYR A 44 -19.64 15.48 -4.85
N SER A 45 -20.07 14.44 -4.14
CA SER A 45 -21.25 14.45 -3.27
C SER A 45 -21.22 15.50 -2.16
N ILE A 46 -20.04 15.94 -1.71
CA ILE A 46 -19.88 16.97 -0.67
C ILE A 46 -19.90 18.38 -1.24
N LEU A 47 -19.63 18.55 -2.54
CA LEU A 47 -19.64 19.84 -3.22
C LEU A 47 -20.33 19.70 -4.60
N PRO A 48 -21.66 19.77 -4.64
CA PRO A 48 -22.44 19.65 -5.88
C PRO A 48 -21.98 20.63 -6.97
N GLY A 49 -22.08 20.21 -8.23
CA GLY A 49 -21.61 20.98 -9.38
C GLY A 49 -20.10 20.87 -9.63
N THR A 50 -19.36 20.17 -8.80
CA THR A 50 -17.95 19.84 -9.03
C THR A 50 -17.79 18.37 -9.37
N ARG A 51 -16.92 18.08 -10.34
CA ARG A 51 -16.62 16.70 -10.73
C ARG A 51 -15.91 15.95 -9.59
N LEU A 52 -16.28 14.69 -9.35
CA LEU A 52 -15.55 13.81 -8.46
C LEU A 52 -14.19 13.48 -9.06
N GLY A 53 -13.16 14.07 -8.53
CA GLY A 53 -11.78 13.89 -8.98
C GLY A 53 -11.03 12.74 -8.34
N TYR A 54 -11.57 12.09 -7.31
CA TYR A 54 -10.94 10.98 -6.60
C TYR A 54 -11.13 9.65 -7.37
N PRO A 55 -10.18 8.70 -7.32
CA PRO A 55 -10.38 7.36 -7.87
C PRO A 55 -11.53 6.64 -7.17
N PHE A 56 -12.65 6.46 -7.85
CA PHE A 56 -13.93 6.03 -7.24
C PHE A 56 -14.40 4.63 -7.62
N LEU A 57 -13.66 3.87 -8.44
CA LEU A 57 -14.14 2.56 -8.93
C LEU A 57 -14.41 1.55 -7.81
N VAL A 58 -13.66 1.61 -6.70
CA VAL A 58 -13.90 0.76 -5.54
C VAL A 58 -15.20 1.15 -4.82
N ASP A 59 -15.49 2.44 -4.76
CA ASP A 59 -16.70 2.96 -4.15
C ASP A 59 -17.93 2.72 -5.04
N ALA A 60 -17.75 2.73 -6.37
CA ALA A 60 -18.78 2.31 -7.32
C ALA A 60 -19.19 0.84 -7.14
N LEU A 61 -18.25 -0.04 -6.76
CA LEU A 61 -18.60 -1.41 -6.41
C LEU A 61 -19.51 -1.46 -5.17
N SER A 62 -19.18 -0.69 -4.13
CA SER A 62 -20.04 -0.58 -2.93
C SER A 62 -21.38 0.08 -3.25
N ALA A 63 -21.42 1.13 -4.08
CA ALA A 63 -22.65 1.74 -4.58
C ALA A 63 -23.55 0.72 -5.29
N THR A 64 -22.98 -0.11 -6.15
CA THR A 64 -23.70 -1.20 -6.82
C THR A 64 -24.34 -2.16 -5.82
N MET A 65 -23.59 -2.56 -4.78
CA MET A 65 -24.14 -3.44 -3.72
C MET A 65 -25.27 -2.77 -2.94
N LEU A 66 -25.14 -1.48 -2.63
CA LEU A 66 -26.18 -0.70 -1.97
C LEU A 66 -27.47 -0.62 -2.81
N ILE A 67 -27.37 -0.42 -4.12
CA ILE A 67 -28.53 -0.42 -5.04
C ILE A 67 -29.28 -1.76 -4.98
N TYR A 68 -28.59 -2.87 -4.79
CA TYR A 68 -29.19 -4.20 -4.62
C TYR A 68 -29.65 -4.49 -3.19
N GLY A 69 -29.70 -3.48 -2.30
CA GLY A 69 -30.20 -3.60 -0.93
C GLY A 69 -29.22 -4.22 0.06
N THR A 70 -27.94 -4.32 -0.27
CA THR A 70 -26.92 -4.79 0.68
C THR A 70 -26.74 -3.78 1.81
N PRO A 71 -26.73 -4.18 3.09
CA PRO A 71 -26.46 -3.28 4.20
C PRO A 71 -25.10 -2.57 4.06
N LEU A 72 -25.00 -1.32 4.53
CA LEU A 72 -23.81 -0.48 4.42
C LEU A 72 -22.53 -1.20 4.88
N ALA A 73 -22.56 -1.80 6.06
CA ALA A 73 -21.42 -2.56 6.58
C ALA A 73 -20.96 -3.68 5.63
N ALA A 74 -21.89 -4.43 5.06
CA ALA A 74 -21.57 -5.51 4.12
C ALA A 74 -21.10 -4.99 2.76
N ALA A 75 -21.69 -3.88 2.27
CA ALA A 75 -21.27 -3.24 1.02
C ALA A 75 -19.81 -2.76 1.06
N PHE A 76 -19.25 -2.54 2.25
CA PHE A 76 -17.86 -2.16 2.46
C PHE A 76 -16.97 -3.36 2.86
N SER A 77 -17.41 -4.18 3.80
CA SER A 77 -16.59 -5.29 4.34
C SER A 77 -16.40 -6.45 3.37
N VAL A 78 -17.42 -6.79 2.55
CA VAL A 78 -17.32 -7.90 1.60
C VAL A 78 -16.30 -7.62 0.49
N PRO A 79 -16.36 -6.49 -0.24
CA PRO A 79 -15.30 -6.15 -1.21
C PRO A 79 -13.92 -6.06 -0.58
N GLY A 80 -13.80 -5.44 0.61
CA GLY A 80 -12.54 -5.33 1.33
C GLY A 80 -11.94 -6.70 1.69
N THR A 81 -12.77 -7.63 2.16
CA THR A 81 -12.34 -9.00 2.48
C THR A 81 -11.88 -9.76 1.23
N LEU A 82 -12.63 -9.67 0.14
CA LEU A 82 -12.26 -10.31 -1.13
C LEU A 82 -10.95 -9.74 -1.69
N MET A 83 -10.81 -8.42 -1.72
CA MET A 83 -9.58 -7.76 -2.19
C MET A 83 -8.38 -8.15 -1.32
N THR A 84 -8.53 -8.20 0.00
CA THR A 84 -7.45 -8.64 0.91
C THR A 84 -7.03 -10.08 0.60
N GLY A 85 -7.97 -11.00 0.44
CA GLY A 85 -7.68 -12.40 0.08
C GLY A 85 -6.96 -12.53 -1.27
N LEU A 86 -7.39 -11.74 -2.27
CA LEU A 86 -6.76 -11.72 -3.58
C LEU A 86 -5.37 -11.07 -3.56
N ILE A 87 -5.13 -10.05 -2.72
CA ILE A 87 -3.78 -9.49 -2.49
C ILE A 87 -2.86 -10.56 -1.89
N TRP A 88 -3.33 -11.30 -0.91
CA TRP A 88 -2.54 -12.39 -0.31
C TRP A 88 -2.16 -13.44 -1.35
N LEU A 89 -3.15 -13.90 -2.12
CA LEU A 89 -2.91 -14.84 -3.21
C LEU A 89 -1.93 -14.26 -4.25
N GLY A 90 -2.17 -13.04 -4.71
CA GLY A 90 -1.32 -12.34 -5.68
C GLY A 90 0.12 -12.21 -5.20
N PHE A 91 0.32 -11.85 -3.92
CA PHE A 91 1.66 -11.72 -3.33
C PHE A 91 2.37 -13.09 -3.21
N VAL A 92 1.66 -14.13 -2.82
CA VAL A 92 2.18 -15.51 -2.78
C VAL A 92 2.61 -15.97 -4.19
N LEU A 93 1.75 -15.76 -5.19
CA LEU A 93 2.04 -16.15 -6.59
C LEU A 93 3.21 -15.33 -7.15
N PHE A 94 3.24 -14.02 -6.92
CA PHE A 94 4.34 -13.14 -7.33
C PHE A 94 5.67 -13.56 -6.68
N THR A 95 5.67 -13.81 -5.38
CA THR A 95 6.87 -14.26 -4.66
C THR A 95 7.33 -15.63 -5.14
N TRP A 96 6.40 -16.54 -5.41
CA TRP A 96 6.71 -17.84 -5.98
C TRP A 96 7.34 -17.71 -7.37
N GLU A 97 6.79 -16.87 -8.23
CA GLU A 97 7.31 -16.60 -9.58
C GLU A 97 8.74 -16.07 -9.53
N MET A 98 9.01 -15.16 -8.60
CA MET A 98 10.35 -14.60 -8.43
C MET A 98 11.37 -15.61 -7.89
N THR A 99 10.98 -16.39 -6.88
CA THR A 99 11.93 -17.15 -6.06
C THR A 99 11.93 -18.66 -6.35
N GLY A 100 10.77 -19.25 -6.58
CA GLY A 100 10.57 -20.69 -6.65
C GLY A 100 10.80 -21.42 -5.31
N LYS A 101 10.84 -20.70 -4.17
CA LYS A 101 11.18 -21.23 -2.84
C LYS A 101 10.04 -21.02 -1.86
N LYS A 102 9.46 -22.10 -1.31
CA LYS A 102 8.39 -22.01 -0.28
C LYS A 102 8.81 -21.21 0.94
N SER A 103 10.04 -21.38 1.41
CA SER A 103 10.57 -20.61 2.55
C SER A 103 10.61 -19.11 2.29
N ALA A 104 11.00 -18.70 1.08
CA ALA A 104 11.00 -17.29 0.71
C ALA A 104 9.57 -16.71 0.65
N VAL A 105 8.59 -17.49 0.18
CA VAL A 105 7.17 -17.08 0.18
C VAL A 105 6.70 -16.81 1.61
N VAL A 106 6.96 -17.72 2.54
CA VAL A 106 6.54 -17.56 3.95
C VAL A 106 7.24 -16.36 4.59
N ILE A 107 8.56 -16.23 4.40
CA ILE A 107 9.34 -15.12 4.97
C ILE A 107 8.84 -13.78 4.40
N ALA A 108 8.67 -13.68 3.08
CA ALA A 108 8.20 -12.46 2.45
C ALA A 108 6.80 -12.06 2.94
N PHE A 109 5.88 -13.04 3.06
CA PHE A 109 4.52 -12.82 3.55
C PHE A 109 4.53 -12.30 5.00
N VAL A 110 5.29 -12.94 5.88
CA VAL A 110 5.42 -12.51 7.27
C VAL A 110 6.02 -11.10 7.36
N LEU A 111 7.07 -10.83 6.59
CA LEU A 111 7.70 -9.50 6.56
C LEU A 111 6.81 -8.43 5.93
N LEU A 112 5.88 -8.75 5.01
CA LEU A 112 4.97 -7.75 4.46
C LEU A 112 3.92 -7.31 5.47
N PHE A 113 3.24 -8.26 6.10
CA PHE A 113 2.06 -7.97 6.90
C PHE A 113 2.35 -7.68 8.39
N PHE A 114 3.47 -8.17 8.91
CA PHE A 114 3.86 -7.97 10.31
C PHE A 114 5.04 -7.02 10.47
N ASN A 115 5.60 -6.45 9.40
CA ASN A 115 6.70 -5.49 9.51
C ASN A 115 6.27 -4.25 10.31
N GLY A 116 7.24 -3.66 11.02
CA GLY A 116 7.00 -2.45 11.79
C GLY A 116 8.27 -1.87 12.42
N GLY A 117 9.43 -2.23 11.91
CA GLY A 117 10.71 -1.70 12.40
C GLY A 117 11.01 -2.04 13.85
N LEU A 118 11.78 -1.17 14.50
CA LEU A 118 12.29 -1.36 15.86
C LEU A 118 11.50 -0.61 16.94
N GLY A 119 10.28 -0.15 16.63
CA GLY A 119 9.48 0.63 17.57
C GLY A 119 9.09 -0.13 18.83
N PHE A 120 9.08 -1.48 18.81
CA PHE A 120 8.88 -2.30 19.99
C PHE A 120 9.92 -2.02 21.09
N LEU A 121 11.14 -1.57 20.74
CA LEU A 121 12.16 -1.20 21.72
C LEU A 121 11.72 -0.01 22.57
N GLY A 122 11.13 1.02 21.94
CA GLY A 122 10.57 2.14 22.68
C GLY A 122 9.36 1.74 23.54
N THR A 123 8.55 0.79 23.08
CA THR A 123 7.46 0.24 23.87
C THR A 123 8.01 -0.55 25.08
N LEU A 124 9.04 -1.36 24.87
CA LEU A 124 9.68 -2.12 25.95
C LEU A 124 10.32 -1.20 27.00
N ASP A 125 11.01 -0.15 26.57
CA ASP A 125 11.62 0.84 27.46
C ASP A 125 10.56 1.53 28.35
N ARG A 126 9.43 1.94 27.74
CA ARG A 126 8.30 2.48 28.50
C ARG A 126 7.71 1.48 29.50
N VAL A 127 7.50 0.23 29.09
CA VAL A 127 6.94 -0.81 29.96
C VAL A 127 7.87 -1.19 31.11
N THR A 128 9.20 -1.14 30.92
CA THR A 128 10.17 -1.38 32.00
C THR A 128 10.20 -0.24 33.02
N SER A 129 9.94 0.98 32.56
CA SER A 129 9.85 2.18 33.42
C SER A 129 8.49 2.31 34.11
N ASP A 130 7.42 1.94 33.42
CA ASP A 130 6.04 1.97 33.89
C ASP A 130 5.26 0.77 33.34
N PRO A 131 4.94 -0.23 34.15
CA PRO A 131 4.20 -1.42 33.71
C PRO A 131 2.81 -1.10 33.12
N THR A 132 2.20 0.05 33.43
CA THR A 132 0.91 0.49 32.88
C THR A 132 1.03 0.84 31.40
N ALA A 133 2.22 1.20 30.92
CA ALA A 133 2.50 1.52 29.52
C ALA A 133 2.23 0.34 28.56
N LEU A 134 2.20 -0.90 29.04
CA LEU A 134 1.75 -2.04 28.23
C LEU A 134 0.27 -1.93 27.90
N ASN A 135 -0.55 -1.52 28.86
CA ASN A 135 -1.97 -1.27 28.60
C ASN A 135 -2.15 -0.16 27.57
N ASP A 136 -1.38 0.92 27.66
CA ASP A 136 -1.44 2.04 26.71
C ASP A 136 -0.96 1.62 25.31
N ALA A 137 0.08 0.80 25.22
CA ALA A 137 0.55 0.24 23.95
C ALA A 137 -0.50 -0.67 23.28
N LEU A 138 -1.37 -1.32 24.05
CA LEU A 138 -2.40 -2.24 23.57
C LEU A 138 -3.79 -1.59 23.40
N ASN A 139 -4.06 -0.49 24.07
CA ASN A 139 -5.38 0.14 24.10
C ASN A 139 -5.33 1.67 23.90
N GLY A 140 -4.13 2.28 23.85
CA GLY A 140 -3.96 3.72 23.66
C GLY A 140 -4.43 4.19 22.30
N TYR A 141 -4.75 5.50 22.20
CA TYR A 141 -5.26 6.10 20.98
C TYR A 141 -4.12 6.62 20.08
N TYR A 142 -4.14 6.29 18.80
CA TYR A 142 -3.29 6.82 17.71
C TYR A 142 -1.77 6.60 17.78
N GLN A 143 -1.20 6.16 18.86
CA GLN A 143 0.22 5.82 18.93
C GLN A 143 0.40 4.30 18.94
N THR A 144 1.08 3.78 17.95
CA THR A 144 1.39 2.36 17.83
C THR A 144 2.90 2.16 17.77
N PRO A 145 3.42 0.97 18.07
CA PRO A 145 4.85 0.71 17.91
C PRO A 145 5.39 0.94 16.48
N THR A 146 4.50 1.05 15.48
CA THR A 146 4.87 1.35 14.09
C THR A 146 4.70 2.82 13.72
N ASN A 147 3.95 3.59 14.53
CA ASN A 147 3.67 5.00 14.28
C ASN A 147 3.71 5.80 15.59
N MET A 148 4.89 6.30 15.95
CA MET A 148 5.14 7.20 17.08
C MET A 148 5.90 8.43 16.60
N PRO A 149 5.19 9.51 16.18
CA PRO A 149 5.78 10.72 15.63
C PRO A 149 6.81 11.38 16.53
N ASP A 150 6.58 11.38 17.84
CA ASP A 150 7.43 12.02 18.84
C ASP A 150 8.86 11.46 18.82
N VAL A 151 9.01 10.17 18.60
CA VAL A 151 10.30 9.50 18.46
C VAL A 151 10.65 9.20 16.99
N ASN A 152 10.02 9.90 16.05
CA ASN A 152 10.26 9.81 14.61
C ASN A 152 10.11 8.39 14.04
N LEU A 153 9.09 7.66 14.52
CA LEU A 153 8.63 6.41 13.92
C LEU A 153 7.44 6.72 13.01
N ARG A 154 7.65 6.48 11.71
CA ARG A 154 6.72 6.88 10.62
C ARG A 154 6.44 5.75 9.63
N TRP A 155 6.95 4.55 9.89
CA TRP A 155 6.71 3.39 9.04
C TRP A 155 5.52 2.58 9.61
N VAL A 156 4.35 2.93 9.14
CA VAL A 156 3.08 2.34 9.57
C VAL A 156 2.97 0.85 9.20
N ASN A 157 2.06 0.12 9.85
CA ASN A 157 1.82 -1.27 9.48
C ASN A 157 1.00 -1.36 8.19
N ALA A 158 1.46 -2.16 7.23
CA ALA A 158 0.81 -2.28 5.91
C ALA A 158 -0.63 -2.79 5.98
N LEU A 159 -0.95 -3.67 6.92
CA LEU A 159 -2.31 -4.21 7.07
C LEU A 159 -3.24 -3.20 7.73
N CYS A 160 -2.84 -2.70 8.91
CA CYS A 160 -3.70 -1.86 9.77
C CYS A 160 -3.88 -0.45 9.24
N ASP A 161 -2.81 0.15 8.73
CA ASP A 161 -2.80 1.58 8.42
C ASP A 161 -2.90 1.89 6.92
N LEU A 162 -2.74 0.88 6.05
CA LEU A 162 -2.82 1.06 4.61
C LEU A 162 -3.94 0.24 3.98
N LEU A 163 -3.95 -1.10 4.12
CA LEU A 163 -4.91 -1.93 3.43
C LEU A 163 -6.33 -1.81 4.01
N VAL A 164 -6.47 -1.80 5.34
CA VAL A 164 -7.79 -1.73 5.96
C VAL A 164 -8.44 -0.37 5.74
N PRO A 165 -7.78 0.79 6.01
CA PRO A 165 -8.43 2.09 5.85
C PRO A 165 -8.49 2.58 4.40
N GLN A 166 -7.49 2.28 3.58
CA GLN A 166 -7.34 2.91 2.26
C GLN A 166 -7.81 1.99 1.12
N ARG A 167 -9.09 2.02 0.83
CA ARG A 167 -9.75 1.16 -0.16
C ARG A 167 -9.13 1.25 -1.56
N THR A 168 -8.82 2.45 -2.03
CA THR A 168 -8.20 2.66 -3.34
C THR A 168 -6.77 2.12 -3.40
N LEU A 169 -5.99 2.24 -2.31
CA LEU A 169 -4.67 1.65 -2.22
C LEU A 169 -4.75 0.12 -2.23
N MET A 170 -5.70 -0.45 -1.49
CA MET A 170 -5.95 -1.89 -1.48
C MET A 170 -6.24 -2.41 -2.90
N ALA A 171 -7.14 -1.75 -3.63
CA ALA A 171 -7.42 -2.08 -5.04
C ALA A 171 -6.19 -1.83 -5.93
N GLY A 172 -5.39 -0.82 -5.64
CA GLY A 172 -4.11 -0.56 -6.30
C GLY A 172 -3.12 -1.71 -6.14
N TRP A 173 -3.00 -2.28 -4.94
CA TRP A 173 -2.16 -3.47 -4.71
C TRP A 173 -2.71 -4.72 -5.39
N LEU A 174 -4.02 -4.87 -5.41
CA LEU A 174 -4.68 -5.94 -6.17
C LEU A 174 -4.32 -5.89 -7.66
N CYS A 175 -4.15 -4.68 -8.23
CA CYS A 175 -3.78 -4.49 -9.63
C CYS A 175 -2.25 -4.56 -9.85
N VAL A 176 -1.44 -4.01 -8.94
CA VAL A 176 0.01 -3.95 -9.13
C VAL A 176 0.68 -5.31 -9.00
N LEU A 177 0.17 -6.21 -8.16
CA LEU A 177 0.75 -7.55 -7.99
C LEU A 177 0.68 -8.41 -9.27
N PRO A 178 -0.47 -8.55 -9.95
CA PRO A 178 -0.51 -9.22 -11.25
C PRO A 178 0.34 -8.50 -12.29
N ALA A 179 0.39 -7.15 -12.29
CA ALA A 179 1.23 -6.40 -13.23
C ALA A 179 2.73 -6.71 -13.04
N LEU A 180 3.20 -6.77 -11.79
CA LEU A 180 4.59 -7.15 -11.47
C LEU A 180 4.87 -8.61 -11.84
N TYR A 181 3.93 -9.51 -11.58
CA TYR A 181 4.03 -10.90 -12.01
C TYR A 181 4.18 -11.01 -13.53
N LEU A 182 3.28 -10.35 -14.27
CA LEU A 182 3.29 -10.33 -15.73
C LEU A 182 4.57 -9.68 -16.27
N LEU A 183 5.07 -8.62 -15.64
CA LEU A 183 6.32 -7.96 -16.03
C LEU A 183 7.52 -8.89 -15.89
N VAL A 184 7.62 -9.64 -14.78
CA VAL A 184 8.69 -10.64 -14.57
C VAL A 184 8.60 -11.74 -15.63
N ALA A 185 7.41 -12.27 -15.89
CA ALA A 185 7.16 -13.27 -16.93
C ALA A 185 7.52 -12.72 -18.33
N ALA A 186 7.09 -11.49 -18.66
CA ALA A 186 7.38 -10.83 -19.93
C ALA A 186 8.89 -10.66 -20.17
N MET A 187 9.64 -10.25 -19.14
CA MET A 187 11.10 -10.12 -19.21
C MET A 187 11.80 -11.47 -19.41
N ARG A 188 11.24 -12.57 -18.93
CA ARG A 188 11.76 -13.93 -19.16
C ARG A 188 11.42 -14.46 -20.55
N GLU A 189 10.16 -14.33 -20.93
CA GLU A 189 9.66 -14.86 -22.21
C GLU A 189 10.12 -14.05 -23.43
N ARG A 190 10.27 -12.73 -23.26
CA ARG A 190 10.66 -11.78 -24.32
C ARG A 190 9.75 -11.80 -25.54
N ARG A 191 8.45 -12.02 -25.32
CA ARG A 191 7.42 -12.04 -26.36
C ARG A 191 6.64 -10.71 -26.34
N ALA A 192 6.36 -10.18 -27.54
CA ALA A 192 5.59 -8.93 -27.67
C ALA A 192 4.20 -9.01 -26.98
N ALA A 193 3.51 -10.15 -27.13
CA ALA A 193 2.21 -10.38 -26.50
C ALA A 193 2.27 -10.29 -24.96
N ALA A 194 3.36 -10.75 -24.33
CA ALA A 194 3.51 -10.68 -22.87
C ALA A 194 3.69 -9.21 -22.41
N PHE A 195 4.50 -8.40 -23.11
CA PHE A 195 4.65 -6.98 -22.81
C PHE A 195 3.36 -6.19 -23.09
N LEU A 196 2.65 -6.53 -24.18
CA LEU A 196 1.35 -5.93 -24.47
C LEU A 196 0.34 -6.23 -23.34
N ALA A 197 0.31 -7.47 -22.83
CA ALA A 197 -0.56 -7.84 -21.71
C ALA A 197 -0.26 -7.02 -20.44
N VAL A 198 1.02 -6.77 -20.12
CA VAL A 198 1.38 -5.87 -19.00
C VAL A 198 0.79 -4.47 -19.23
N GLY A 199 0.90 -3.92 -20.45
CA GLY A 199 0.41 -2.59 -20.78
C GLY A 199 -1.12 -2.48 -20.69
N LEU A 200 -1.83 -3.46 -21.25
CA LEU A 200 -3.29 -3.52 -21.19
C LEU A 200 -3.81 -3.68 -19.76
N TRP A 201 -3.10 -4.43 -18.93
CA TRP A 201 -3.44 -4.56 -17.51
C TRP A 201 -3.16 -3.27 -16.70
N ALA A 202 -2.03 -2.61 -16.97
CA ALA A 202 -1.62 -1.40 -16.26
C ALA A 202 -2.45 -0.16 -16.62
N GLY A 203 -2.93 -0.09 -17.87
CA GLY A 203 -3.58 1.11 -18.40
C GLY A 203 -4.81 1.60 -17.62
N PRO A 204 -5.72 0.75 -17.12
CA PRO A 204 -6.86 1.17 -16.31
C PRO A 204 -6.52 1.61 -14.88
N MET A 205 -5.30 1.37 -14.40
CA MET A 205 -4.95 1.60 -12.99
C MET A 205 -5.10 3.04 -12.48
N PRO A 206 -4.95 4.13 -13.26
CA PRO A 206 -5.15 5.49 -12.75
C PRO A 206 -6.51 5.74 -12.12
N MET A 207 -7.59 5.14 -12.66
CA MET A 207 -8.95 5.22 -12.11
C MET A 207 -9.13 4.45 -10.80
N ILE A 208 -8.18 3.55 -10.48
CA ILE A 208 -8.20 2.72 -9.30
C ILE A 208 -7.26 3.31 -8.24
N HIS A 209 -5.97 3.51 -8.61
CA HIS A 209 -4.96 4.06 -7.71
C HIS A 209 -3.75 4.60 -8.49
N THR A 210 -3.68 5.89 -8.64
CA THR A 210 -2.65 6.58 -9.45
C THR A 210 -1.23 6.31 -8.96
N HIS A 211 -1.01 6.19 -7.62
CA HIS A 211 0.32 5.89 -7.07
C HIS A 211 0.83 4.51 -7.47
N SER A 212 -0.05 3.50 -7.49
CA SER A 212 0.34 2.15 -7.93
C SER A 212 0.71 2.14 -9.41
N PHE A 213 0.02 2.92 -10.25
CA PHE A 213 0.37 3.09 -11.65
C PHE A 213 1.73 3.77 -11.82
N LEU A 214 1.97 4.88 -11.13
CA LEU A 214 3.26 5.59 -11.10
C LEU A 214 4.39 4.66 -10.63
N ALA A 215 4.17 3.96 -9.53
CA ALA A 215 5.16 3.03 -8.97
C ALA A 215 5.52 1.92 -9.97
N LEU A 216 4.52 1.32 -10.62
CA LEU A 216 4.74 0.31 -11.65
C LEU A 216 5.55 0.88 -12.84
N GLY A 217 5.24 2.10 -13.28
CA GLY A 217 5.95 2.80 -14.35
C GLY A 217 7.43 3.01 -14.01
N VAL A 218 7.73 3.50 -12.81
CA VAL A 218 9.12 3.74 -12.35
C VAL A 218 9.88 2.43 -12.17
N ILE A 219 9.27 1.40 -11.56
CA ILE A 219 9.87 0.06 -11.45
C ILE A 219 10.18 -0.50 -12.85
N SER A 220 9.26 -0.36 -13.80
CA SER A 220 9.43 -0.82 -15.17
C SER A 220 10.54 -0.08 -15.89
N LEU A 221 10.66 1.24 -15.68
CA LEU A 221 11.73 2.07 -16.22
C LEU A 221 13.10 1.59 -15.72
N GLY A 222 13.25 1.39 -14.41
CA GLY A 222 14.50 0.86 -13.84
C GLY A 222 14.83 -0.55 -14.33
N ALA A 223 13.83 -1.42 -14.45
CA ALA A 223 13.99 -2.75 -15.02
C ALA A 223 14.40 -2.70 -16.51
N MET A 224 13.83 -1.79 -17.29
CA MET A 224 14.22 -1.56 -18.69
C MET A 224 15.67 -1.11 -18.78
N ILE A 225 16.08 -0.13 -17.97
CA ILE A 225 17.46 0.37 -17.95
C ILE A 225 18.45 -0.76 -17.66
N ASP A 226 18.20 -1.59 -16.65
CA ASP A 226 19.06 -2.74 -16.34
C ASP A 226 19.13 -3.73 -17.50
N CYS A 227 17.99 -4.06 -18.13
CA CYS A 227 17.95 -4.92 -19.30
C CYS A 227 18.76 -4.34 -20.48
N LEU A 228 18.66 -3.05 -20.76
CA LEU A 228 19.42 -2.38 -21.83
C LEU A 228 20.91 -2.35 -21.55
N LEU A 229 21.34 -2.19 -20.30
CA LEU A 229 22.75 -2.19 -19.91
C LEU A 229 23.39 -3.58 -20.04
N ARG A 230 22.66 -4.63 -19.65
CA ARG A 230 23.15 -6.03 -19.72
C ARG A 230 23.12 -6.60 -21.12
N GLU A 231 22.18 -6.21 -21.97
CA GLU A 231 21.89 -6.89 -23.24
C GLU A 231 22.32 -6.08 -24.47
N LYS A 232 23.61 -5.74 -24.53
CA LYS A 232 24.16 -4.86 -25.58
C LYS A 232 23.77 -5.25 -27.02
N LYS A 233 23.68 -6.55 -27.32
CA LYS A 233 23.34 -7.05 -28.66
C LYS A 233 21.85 -7.03 -28.99
N ARG A 234 20.97 -6.84 -28.02
CA ARG A 234 19.50 -6.89 -28.19
C ARG A 234 18.80 -5.62 -27.72
N ARG A 235 19.54 -4.54 -27.53
CA ARG A 235 19.01 -3.26 -26.99
C ARG A 235 17.76 -2.75 -27.72
N LEU A 236 17.79 -2.74 -29.05
CA LEU A 236 16.66 -2.26 -29.85
C LEU A 236 15.41 -3.12 -29.59
N ARG A 237 15.53 -4.44 -29.60
CA ARG A 237 14.42 -5.34 -29.30
C ARG A 237 13.89 -5.11 -27.89
N THR A 238 14.74 -4.98 -26.89
CA THR A 238 14.36 -4.72 -25.50
C THR A 238 13.62 -3.38 -25.42
N LEU A 239 14.16 -2.32 -26.04
CA LEU A 239 13.51 -1.01 -26.08
C LEU A 239 12.12 -1.09 -26.74
N LEU A 240 11.97 -1.77 -27.88
CA LEU A 240 10.70 -1.92 -28.58
C LEU A 240 9.66 -2.69 -27.76
N LEU A 241 10.07 -3.72 -26.99
CA LEU A 241 9.18 -4.48 -26.12
C LEU A 241 8.65 -3.62 -24.97
N PHE A 242 9.53 -2.87 -24.28
CA PHE A 242 9.11 -1.95 -23.24
C PHE A 242 8.32 -0.75 -23.80
N ALA A 243 8.64 -0.27 -25.01
CA ALA A 243 7.89 0.77 -25.68
C ALA A 243 6.46 0.31 -26.02
N LEU A 244 6.30 -0.96 -26.47
CA LEU A 244 4.98 -1.56 -26.70
C LEU A 244 4.15 -1.61 -25.41
N TYR A 245 4.77 -2.05 -24.30
CA TYR A 245 4.14 -2.01 -22.99
C TYR A 245 3.73 -0.59 -22.61
N GLY A 246 4.67 0.36 -22.67
CA GLY A 246 4.41 1.76 -22.30
C GLY A 246 3.35 2.41 -23.18
N ALA A 247 3.37 2.18 -24.51
CA ALA A 247 2.37 2.70 -25.42
C ALA A 247 0.97 2.16 -25.13
N ALA A 248 0.83 0.86 -24.85
CA ALA A 248 -0.45 0.26 -24.50
C ALA A 248 -0.98 0.80 -23.16
N ALA A 249 -0.11 0.90 -22.15
CA ALA A 249 -0.46 1.46 -20.85
C ALA A 249 -0.88 2.94 -20.97
N CYS A 250 -0.09 3.77 -21.67
CA CYS A 250 -0.37 5.18 -21.84
C CYS A 250 -1.63 5.42 -22.68
N ALA A 251 -1.89 4.62 -23.72
CA ALA A 251 -3.10 4.77 -24.54
C ALA A 251 -4.39 4.63 -23.73
N LEU A 252 -4.39 3.76 -22.71
CA LEU A 252 -5.54 3.55 -21.81
C LEU A 252 -5.50 4.49 -20.60
N ALA A 253 -4.32 4.81 -20.09
CA ALA A 253 -4.17 5.65 -18.90
C ALA A 253 -4.34 7.15 -19.20
N LEU A 254 -3.86 7.64 -20.35
CA LEU A 254 -3.82 9.07 -20.65
C LEU A 254 -5.20 9.74 -20.65
N PRO A 255 -6.26 9.16 -21.23
CA PRO A 255 -7.60 9.74 -21.11
C PRO A 255 -8.04 9.92 -19.66
N GLN A 256 -7.78 8.95 -18.82
CA GLN A 256 -8.12 8.97 -17.38
C GLN A 256 -7.29 10.03 -16.63
N LEU A 257 -5.99 10.12 -16.91
CA LEU A 257 -5.12 11.10 -16.27
C LEU A 257 -5.50 12.54 -16.67
N LEU A 258 -5.83 12.76 -17.93
CA LEU A 258 -6.26 14.08 -18.45
C LEU A 258 -7.63 14.49 -17.90
N GLU A 259 -8.54 13.54 -17.75
CA GLU A 259 -9.92 13.81 -17.35
C GLU A 259 -10.07 13.93 -15.82
N TRP A 260 -9.32 13.16 -15.04
CA TRP A 260 -9.49 13.10 -13.58
C TRP A 260 -8.28 13.55 -12.79
N THR A 261 -7.10 13.04 -13.08
CA THR A 261 -5.94 13.25 -12.20
C THR A 261 -5.35 14.64 -12.32
N PHE A 262 -5.10 15.10 -13.54
CA PHE A 262 -4.44 16.39 -13.77
C PHE A 262 -5.32 17.60 -13.45
N PRO A 263 -6.64 17.60 -13.71
CA PRO A 263 -7.49 18.73 -13.32
C PRO A 263 -7.54 18.98 -11.81
N GLN A 264 -7.30 17.97 -10.97
CA GLN A 264 -7.26 18.12 -9.50
C GLN A 264 -6.01 18.82 -8.99
N THR A 265 -4.94 18.84 -9.79
CA THR A 265 -3.66 19.43 -9.38
C THR A 265 -3.60 20.96 -9.58
N VAL A 266 -4.70 21.58 -9.95
CA VAL A 266 -4.80 23.01 -10.32
C VAL A 266 -4.57 23.98 -9.15
N GLY A 267 -4.39 23.50 -7.92
CA GLY A 267 -4.12 24.34 -6.74
C GLY A 267 -2.66 24.76 -6.52
N GLY A 268 -1.72 24.42 -7.41
CA GLY A 268 -0.29 24.78 -7.32
C GLY A 268 0.47 24.06 -6.19
N GLY A 269 1.59 23.41 -6.51
CA GLY A 269 2.53 22.89 -5.50
C GLY A 269 2.43 21.40 -5.15
N SER A 270 1.74 20.60 -5.97
CA SER A 270 1.69 19.13 -5.75
C SER A 270 3.04 18.47 -5.94
N LEU A 271 3.86 18.91 -6.88
CA LEU A 271 5.19 18.36 -7.14
C LEU A 271 6.25 19.18 -6.44
N ARG A 272 6.95 18.59 -5.47
CA ARG A 272 8.01 19.24 -4.71
C ARG A 272 9.25 18.34 -4.66
N ILE A 273 10.43 18.94 -4.80
CA ILE A 273 11.69 18.24 -4.52
C ILE A 273 11.98 18.47 -3.04
N LEU A 274 11.91 17.40 -2.25
CA LEU A 274 12.04 17.45 -0.81
C LEU A 274 12.74 16.18 -0.30
N PHE A 275 14.06 16.19 -0.31
CA PHE A 275 14.85 15.03 0.11
C PHE A 275 14.58 14.65 1.57
N ASN A 276 14.40 13.35 1.80
CA ASN A 276 14.24 12.75 3.12
C ASN A 276 13.10 13.39 3.94
N TRP A 277 12.01 13.73 3.24
CA TRP A 277 10.85 14.42 3.82
C TRP A 277 10.22 13.66 4.99
N VAL A 278 10.21 12.33 4.96
CA VAL A 278 9.59 11.49 6.00
C VAL A 278 10.38 11.51 7.32
N ASN A 279 11.71 11.70 7.27
CA ASN A 279 12.58 11.75 8.44
C ASN A 279 12.46 13.08 9.24
N ASN A 280 11.79 14.08 8.70
CA ASN A 280 11.61 15.36 9.36
C ASN A 280 10.16 15.86 9.24
N ASP A 281 9.23 14.97 9.45
CA ASP A 281 7.80 15.30 9.56
C ASP A 281 7.24 16.10 8.38
N GLY A 282 7.69 15.76 7.18
CA GLY A 282 7.30 16.44 5.97
C GLY A 282 8.03 17.73 5.66
N ASN A 283 9.01 18.12 6.47
CA ASN A 283 9.76 19.38 6.30
C ASN A 283 11.05 19.21 5.49
N GLY A 284 11.44 17.98 5.16
CA GLY A 284 12.72 17.68 4.54
C GLY A 284 13.91 17.76 5.52
N GLY A 285 15.05 17.24 5.09
CA GLY A 285 16.26 17.18 5.91
C GLY A 285 16.29 16.00 6.88
N LEU A 286 17.20 16.04 7.85
CA LEU A 286 17.49 14.93 8.75
C LEU A 286 17.15 15.30 10.19
N LYS A 287 16.11 14.64 10.76
CA LYS A 287 15.84 14.66 12.21
C LYS A 287 16.65 13.55 12.91
N ASP A 288 16.72 12.37 12.28
CA ASP A 288 17.60 11.26 12.66
C ASP A 288 18.69 11.07 11.60
N GLU A 289 19.80 10.45 11.96
CA GLU A 289 20.79 9.97 11.01
C GLU A 289 20.14 9.10 9.93
N TYR A 290 20.43 9.33 8.64
CA TYR A 290 19.71 8.75 7.51
C TYR A 290 19.53 7.23 7.58
N PHE A 291 20.63 6.48 7.75
CA PHE A 291 20.54 5.02 7.81
C PHE A 291 19.86 4.53 9.08
N TRP A 292 20.09 5.21 10.20
CA TRP A 292 19.43 4.88 11.46
C TRP A 292 17.93 5.11 11.39
N PHE A 293 17.48 6.19 10.76
CA PHE A 293 16.05 6.44 10.52
C PHE A 293 15.40 5.25 9.82
N TRP A 294 15.97 4.81 8.70
CA TRP A 294 15.39 3.72 7.92
C TRP A 294 15.48 2.35 8.62
N ILE A 295 16.58 2.07 9.33
CA ILE A 295 16.71 0.84 10.14
C ILE A 295 15.69 0.85 11.28
N LYS A 296 15.53 1.96 11.96
CA LYS A 296 14.55 2.12 13.06
C LYS A 296 13.12 1.93 12.56
N ASN A 297 12.79 2.46 11.39
CA ASN A 297 11.45 2.46 10.81
C ASN A 297 11.10 1.15 10.08
N VAL A 298 11.93 0.72 9.14
CA VAL A 298 11.66 -0.47 8.31
C VAL A 298 12.18 -1.75 8.97
N GLY A 299 13.15 -1.61 9.86
CA GLY A 299 13.81 -2.74 10.52
C GLY A 299 15.01 -3.26 9.76
N LEU A 300 15.54 -4.38 10.24
CA LEU A 300 16.75 -5.00 9.68
C LEU A 300 16.59 -5.43 8.21
N VAL A 301 15.38 -5.65 7.75
CA VAL A 301 15.09 -5.99 6.35
C VAL A 301 15.51 -4.90 5.37
N TYR A 302 15.57 -3.63 5.83
CA TYR A 302 16.06 -2.52 5.02
C TYR A 302 17.48 -2.76 4.48
N LEU A 303 18.37 -3.33 5.31
CA LEU A 303 19.74 -3.66 4.94
C LEU A 303 19.83 -4.79 3.90
N ILE A 304 18.80 -5.63 3.83
CA ILE A 304 18.76 -6.75 2.89
C ILE A 304 18.39 -6.29 1.47
N PHE A 305 17.69 -5.18 1.30
CA PHE A 305 17.25 -4.71 -0.02
C PHE A 305 18.40 -4.39 -0.97
N PRO A 306 19.37 -3.52 -0.63
CA PRO A 306 20.53 -3.29 -1.51
C PRO A 306 21.35 -4.56 -1.72
N LEU A 307 21.51 -5.39 -0.68
CA LEU A 307 22.19 -6.66 -0.80
C LEU A 307 21.50 -7.58 -1.82
N ALA A 308 20.17 -7.68 -1.77
CA ALA A 308 19.39 -8.46 -2.73
C ALA A 308 19.54 -7.93 -4.16
N ALA A 309 19.38 -6.63 -4.36
CA ALA A 309 19.52 -6.02 -5.69
C ALA A 309 20.91 -6.24 -6.31
N LEU A 310 21.96 -6.25 -5.49
CA LEU A 310 23.33 -6.44 -5.96
C LEU A 310 23.70 -7.92 -6.20
N THR A 311 23.21 -8.83 -5.35
CA THR A 311 23.69 -10.23 -5.32
C THR A 311 22.79 -11.22 -6.04
N ILE A 312 21.52 -10.90 -6.28
CA ILE A 312 20.60 -11.80 -6.95
C ILE A 312 21.06 -12.10 -8.39
N ARG A 313 21.04 -13.37 -8.77
CA ARG A 313 21.58 -13.82 -10.06
C ARG A 313 20.52 -13.97 -11.15
N LYS A 314 19.25 -14.07 -10.79
CA LYS A 314 18.14 -14.19 -11.75
C LYS A 314 17.93 -12.85 -12.47
N PRO A 315 18.12 -12.78 -13.81
CA PRO A 315 18.15 -11.47 -14.50
C PRO A 315 16.89 -10.64 -14.37
N ALA A 316 15.71 -11.26 -14.51
CA ALA A 316 14.44 -10.54 -14.39
C ALA A 316 14.18 -10.04 -12.95
N VAL A 317 14.53 -10.85 -11.94
CA VAL A 317 14.39 -10.48 -10.53
C VAL A 317 15.35 -9.33 -10.19
N LYS A 318 16.57 -9.38 -10.69
CA LYS A 318 17.55 -8.30 -10.52
C LYS A 318 17.07 -7.01 -11.15
N ALA A 319 16.58 -7.06 -12.39
CA ALA A 319 16.05 -5.90 -13.08
C ALA A 319 14.90 -5.26 -12.30
N LEU A 320 13.96 -6.08 -11.81
CA LEU A 320 12.85 -5.60 -10.97
C LEU A 320 13.37 -4.96 -9.67
N SER A 321 14.30 -5.61 -8.99
CA SER A 321 14.89 -5.10 -7.74
C SER A 321 15.57 -3.74 -7.93
N LEU A 322 16.30 -3.55 -9.04
CA LEU A 322 16.89 -2.25 -9.38
C LEU A 322 15.81 -1.19 -9.69
N GLY A 323 14.71 -1.60 -10.34
CA GLY A 323 13.55 -0.74 -10.53
C GLY A 323 12.90 -0.30 -9.20
N CYS A 324 12.81 -1.20 -8.23
CA CYS A 324 12.33 -0.86 -6.89
C CYS A 324 13.26 0.11 -6.15
N LEU A 325 14.58 -0.03 -6.28
CA LEU A 325 15.52 0.95 -5.72
C LEU A 325 15.40 2.31 -6.40
N LEU A 326 15.12 2.36 -7.71
CA LEU A 326 14.84 3.60 -8.40
C LEU A 326 13.56 4.26 -7.88
N LEU A 327 12.50 3.48 -7.68
CA LEU A 327 11.26 3.97 -7.09
C LEU A 327 11.48 4.49 -5.67
N TYR A 328 12.25 3.77 -4.86
CA TYR A 328 12.61 4.21 -3.51
C TYR A 328 13.34 5.56 -3.54
N ALA A 329 14.38 5.69 -4.38
CA ALA A 329 15.14 6.93 -4.53
C ALA A 329 14.26 8.09 -5.01
N LEU A 330 13.31 7.84 -5.92
CA LEU A 330 12.36 8.83 -6.39
C LEU A 330 11.40 9.26 -5.27
N ALA A 331 10.82 8.30 -4.53
CA ALA A 331 9.92 8.58 -3.42
C ALA A 331 10.61 9.33 -2.27
N GLU A 332 11.92 9.12 -2.09
CA GLU A 332 12.75 9.82 -1.11
C GLU A 332 13.02 11.27 -1.46
N THR A 333 13.00 11.60 -2.75
CA THR A 333 13.42 12.92 -3.24
C THR A 333 12.28 13.78 -3.76
N VAL A 334 11.20 13.14 -4.22
CA VAL A 334 10.08 13.84 -4.88
C VAL A 334 8.78 13.52 -4.17
N VAL A 335 8.08 14.56 -3.73
CA VAL A 335 6.73 14.49 -3.20
C VAL A 335 5.74 14.86 -4.31
N PHE A 336 4.77 13.98 -4.58
CA PHE A 336 3.84 14.09 -5.70
C PHE A 336 2.47 14.67 -5.30
N GLN A 337 2.26 14.93 -4.01
CA GLN A 337 0.95 15.33 -3.50
C GLN A 337 1.04 16.48 -2.50
N PRO A 338 -0.06 17.23 -2.30
CA PRO A 338 -0.15 18.25 -1.25
C PRO A 338 0.13 17.66 0.15
N ASN A 339 -0.53 16.55 0.49
CA ASN A 339 -0.23 15.80 1.71
C ASN A 339 1.04 14.96 1.51
N VAL A 340 2.12 15.32 2.19
CA VAL A 340 3.42 14.65 2.06
C VAL A 340 3.35 13.17 2.41
N TYR A 341 2.53 12.79 3.40
CA TYR A 341 2.43 11.40 3.87
C TYR A 341 1.79 10.45 2.87
N ASP A 342 0.99 10.95 1.93
CA ASP A 342 0.46 10.12 0.84
C ASP A 342 1.55 9.55 -0.07
N ASN A 343 2.72 10.19 -0.10
CA ASN A 343 3.88 9.70 -0.84
C ASN A 343 4.46 8.38 -0.26
N ASN A 344 4.13 8.03 0.99
CA ASN A 344 4.48 6.73 1.60
C ASN A 344 3.97 5.55 0.77
N LYS A 345 2.87 5.72 0.05
CA LYS A 345 2.30 4.68 -0.83
C LYS A 345 3.31 4.17 -1.85
N LEU A 346 4.22 5.03 -2.33
CA LEU A 346 5.29 4.65 -3.25
C LEU A 346 6.37 3.79 -2.57
N PHE A 347 6.77 4.15 -1.35
CA PHE A 347 7.70 3.34 -0.56
C PHE A 347 7.14 1.95 -0.28
N PHE A 348 5.84 1.84 0.02
CA PHE A 348 5.22 0.55 0.31
C PHE A 348 5.09 -0.33 -0.95
N VAL A 349 4.90 0.24 -2.14
CA VAL A 349 4.97 -0.55 -3.39
C VAL A 349 6.40 -1.02 -3.64
N ALA A 350 7.42 -0.18 -3.42
CA ALA A 350 8.82 -0.59 -3.51
C ALA A 350 9.15 -1.70 -2.51
N PHE A 351 8.70 -1.56 -1.27
CA PHE A 351 8.85 -2.55 -0.20
C PHE A 351 8.22 -3.90 -0.59
N LEU A 352 6.93 -3.90 -0.96
CA LEU A 352 6.20 -5.07 -1.41
C LEU A 352 6.93 -5.79 -2.55
N ALA A 353 7.40 -5.06 -3.56
CA ALA A 353 8.04 -5.62 -4.74
C ALA A 353 9.47 -6.13 -4.47
N MET A 354 10.18 -5.59 -3.46
CA MET A 354 11.52 -6.01 -3.05
C MET A 354 11.53 -7.21 -2.11
N LEU A 355 10.48 -7.40 -1.32
CA LEU A 355 10.44 -8.46 -0.29
C LEU A 355 10.71 -9.87 -0.84
N PRO A 356 10.20 -10.30 -2.02
CA PRO A 356 10.53 -11.61 -2.57
C PRO A 356 12.04 -11.83 -2.74
N ALA A 357 12.74 -10.82 -3.29
CA ALA A 357 14.18 -10.87 -3.48
C ALA A 357 14.94 -10.91 -2.14
N ALA A 358 14.53 -10.09 -1.18
CA ALA A 358 15.09 -10.08 0.17
C ALA A 358 14.88 -11.41 0.88
N ALA A 359 13.68 -11.99 0.80
CA ALA A 359 13.37 -13.29 1.39
C ALA A 359 14.17 -14.43 0.75
N GLU A 360 14.44 -14.39 -0.55
CA GLU A 360 15.32 -15.34 -1.22
C GLU A 360 16.75 -15.26 -0.63
N ILE A 361 17.30 -14.05 -0.48
CA ILE A 361 18.63 -13.85 0.11
C ILE A 361 18.68 -14.31 1.57
N LEU A 362 17.66 -14.00 2.38
CA LEU A 362 17.57 -14.48 3.76
C LEU A 362 17.55 -16.01 3.84
N THR A 363 16.79 -16.66 2.96
CA THR A 363 16.78 -18.12 2.83
C THR A 363 18.18 -18.66 2.47
N ASP A 364 18.88 -18.03 1.55
CA ASP A 364 20.22 -18.44 1.12
C ASP A 364 21.27 -18.19 2.22
N ILE A 365 21.19 -17.07 2.95
CA ILE A 365 22.02 -16.81 4.13
C ILE A 365 21.81 -17.91 5.17
N TYR A 366 20.56 -18.22 5.52
CA TYR A 366 20.24 -19.28 6.47
C TYR A 366 20.80 -20.64 6.04
N ALA A 367 20.72 -20.98 4.76
CA ALA A 367 21.26 -22.22 4.22
C ALA A 367 22.81 -22.27 4.33
N ARG A 368 23.50 -21.14 4.10
CA ARG A 368 24.96 -21.04 4.24
C ARG A 368 25.44 -21.15 5.68
N LEU A 369 24.62 -20.73 6.63
CA LEU A 369 24.91 -20.83 8.07
C LEU A 369 24.71 -22.23 8.65
N LYS A 370 24.55 -23.28 7.84
CA LYS A 370 24.29 -24.67 8.29
C LYS A 370 25.29 -25.21 9.29
N GLY A 371 26.55 -24.75 9.25
CA GLY A 371 27.61 -25.15 10.19
C GLY A 371 27.60 -24.37 11.52
N ILE A 372 26.79 -23.32 11.65
CA ILE A 372 26.76 -22.49 12.85
C ILE A 372 25.71 -23.05 13.81
N ARG A 373 26.15 -23.44 15.02
CA ARG A 373 25.24 -23.77 16.13
C ARG A 373 24.45 -22.53 16.52
N GLY A 374 23.13 -22.66 16.62
CA GLY A 374 22.26 -21.50 16.96
C GLY A 374 21.77 -20.67 15.77
N ARG A 375 22.02 -21.06 14.51
CA ARG A 375 21.47 -20.37 13.32
C ARG A 375 19.96 -20.18 13.37
N CYS A 376 19.23 -21.12 13.99
CA CYS A 376 17.79 -21.01 14.18
C CYS A 376 17.44 -19.86 15.12
N VAL A 377 18.24 -19.66 16.18
CA VAL A 377 18.06 -18.55 17.14
C VAL A 377 18.30 -17.20 16.44
N LEU A 378 19.36 -17.12 15.62
CA LEU A 378 19.65 -15.90 14.84
C LEU A 378 18.53 -15.59 13.85
N ALA A 379 18.00 -16.59 13.15
CA ALA A 379 16.88 -16.40 12.23
C ALA A 379 15.61 -16.00 12.98
N ALA A 380 15.30 -16.64 14.11
CA ALA A 380 14.15 -16.29 14.95
C ALA A 380 14.28 -14.85 15.49
N ALA A 381 15.45 -14.47 15.98
CA ALA A 381 15.73 -13.13 16.47
C ALA A 381 15.56 -12.07 15.36
N PHE A 382 16.05 -12.35 14.14
CA PHE A 382 15.85 -11.46 12.98
C PHE A 382 14.38 -11.28 12.65
N ILE A 383 13.63 -12.39 12.55
CA ILE A 383 12.19 -12.32 12.23
C ILE A 383 11.44 -11.60 13.36
N LEU A 384 11.70 -11.93 14.62
CA LEU A 384 11.06 -11.28 15.76
C LEU A 384 11.35 -9.78 15.78
N ALA A 385 12.61 -9.38 15.63
CA ALA A 385 12.99 -7.96 15.60
C ALA A 385 12.34 -7.21 14.42
N SER A 386 12.08 -7.90 13.29
CA SER A 386 11.46 -7.28 12.12
C SER A 386 9.93 -7.23 12.18
N THR A 387 9.29 -8.00 13.07
CA THR A 387 7.82 -8.20 13.05
C THR A 387 7.11 -7.87 14.36
N LEU A 388 7.84 -7.74 15.47
CA LEU A 388 7.21 -7.57 16.80
C LEU A 388 6.42 -6.25 16.88
N SER A 389 6.95 -5.14 16.36
CA SER A 389 6.23 -3.86 16.32
C SER A 389 4.92 -3.97 15.55
N GLY A 390 4.95 -4.57 14.36
CA GLY A 390 3.76 -4.78 13.55
C GLY A 390 2.76 -5.72 14.20
N ALA A 391 3.24 -6.80 14.86
CA ALA A 391 2.37 -7.72 15.57
C ALA A 391 1.63 -7.03 16.74
N ILE A 392 2.32 -6.21 17.53
CA ILE A 392 1.70 -5.42 18.62
C ILE A 392 0.68 -4.44 18.03
N THR A 393 1.02 -3.75 16.93
CA THR A 393 0.11 -2.84 16.24
C THR A 393 -1.15 -3.57 15.76
N ILE A 394 -1.03 -4.77 15.17
CA ILE A 394 -2.19 -5.56 14.73
C ILE A 394 -3.07 -5.98 15.92
N VAL A 395 -2.47 -6.43 17.02
CA VAL A 395 -3.22 -6.81 18.24
C VAL A 395 -3.97 -5.61 18.80
N ARG A 396 -3.33 -4.44 18.85
CA ARG A 396 -3.95 -3.19 19.28
C ARG A 396 -5.10 -2.80 18.35
N GLU A 397 -4.87 -2.80 17.05
CA GLU A 397 -5.90 -2.43 16.07
C GLU A 397 -7.09 -3.39 16.15
N ALA A 398 -6.85 -4.69 16.34
CA ALA A 398 -7.91 -5.68 16.52
C ALA A 398 -8.81 -5.42 17.74
N LYS A 399 -8.35 -4.65 18.71
CA LYS A 399 -9.12 -4.23 19.90
C LYS A 399 -9.72 -2.84 19.74
N SER A 400 -9.27 -2.09 18.74
CA SER A 400 -9.71 -0.71 18.57
C SER A 400 -11.16 -0.64 18.15
N GLU A 401 -11.85 0.35 18.69
CA GLU A 401 -13.25 0.66 18.39
C GLU A 401 -13.41 2.18 18.47
N TYR A 402 -14.08 2.75 17.47
CA TYR A 402 -14.33 4.16 17.40
C TYR A 402 -15.79 4.40 16.98
N GLN A 403 -16.57 5.06 17.86
CA GLN A 403 -17.93 5.48 17.52
C GLN A 403 -17.84 6.66 16.55
N ILE A 404 -18.24 6.44 15.30
CA ILE A 404 -18.17 7.45 14.27
C ILE A 404 -19.45 8.29 14.19
N PHE A 405 -20.60 7.64 14.41
CA PHE A 405 -21.90 8.31 14.53
C PHE A 405 -22.67 7.75 15.72
N GLY A 406 -23.09 8.65 16.59
CA GLY A 406 -23.98 8.30 17.72
C GLY A 406 -25.38 7.96 17.24
N LYS A 407 -26.15 7.28 18.10
CA LYS A 407 -27.55 6.90 17.82
C LYS A 407 -28.42 8.08 17.37
N GLU A 408 -28.32 9.21 18.06
CA GLU A 408 -29.06 10.44 17.72
C GLU A 408 -28.75 10.96 16.32
N GLN A 409 -27.48 10.85 15.90
CA GLN A 409 -27.04 11.26 14.56
C GLN A 409 -27.59 10.32 13.47
N VAL A 410 -27.61 9.01 13.76
CA VAL A 410 -28.17 7.99 12.85
C VAL A 410 -29.69 8.19 12.71
N GLU A 411 -30.39 8.41 13.84
CA GLU A 411 -31.85 8.70 13.86
C GLU A 411 -32.18 10.01 13.12
N ALA A 412 -31.36 11.06 13.33
CA ALA A 412 -31.53 12.33 12.60
C ALA A 412 -31.34 12.17 11.10
N ALA A 413 -30.31 11.41 10.67
CA ALA A 413 -30.08 11.13 9.26
C ALA A 413 -31.24 10.31 8.64
N ALA A 414 -31.79 9.34 9.37
CA ALA A 414 -32.94 8.57 8.94
C ALA A 414 -34.17 9.48 8.78
N PHE A 415 -34.44 10.35 9.77
CA PHE A 415 -35.53 11.32 9.72
C PHE A 415 -35.42 12.26 8.50
N ILE A 416 -34.25 12.81 8.25
CA ILE A 416 -34.01 13.67 7.07
C ILE A 416 -34.34 12.89 5.79
N ARG A 417 -33.78 11.69 5.63
CA ARG A 417 -34.02 10.85 4.44
C ARG A 417 -35.50 10.57 4.18
N GLU A 418 -36.29 10.35 5.25
CA GLU A 418 -37.73 10.01 5.16
C GLU A 418 -38.63 11.23 4.94
N ASN A 419 -38.16 12.43 5.30
CA ASN A 419 -38.98 13.65 5.31
C ASN A 419 -38.49 14.72 4.33
N THR A 420 -37.46 14.45 3.52
CA THR A 420 -37.00 15.36 2.45
C THR A 420 -37.20 14.73 1.09
N LEU A 421 -37.35 15.57 0.06
CA LEU A 421 -37.36 15.11 -1.33
C LEU A 421 -35.98 14.53 -1.72
N GLU A 422 -35.94 13.58 -2.67
CA GLU A 422 -34.71 13.00 -3.17
C GLU A 422 -33.72 14.05 -3.72
N ASP A 423 -34.24 15.19 -4.21
CA ASP A 423 -33.49 16.32 -4.78
C ASP A 423 -33.31 17.48 -3.76
N GLY A 424 -33.65 17.26 -2.52
CA GLY A 424 -33.71 18.27 -1.46
C GLY A 424 -32.38 18.56 -0.77
N LEU A 425 -31.34 18.93 -1.54
CA LEU A 425 -30.12 19.53 -1.02
C LEU A 425 -30.01 20.97 -1.42
#